data_c54f09b0e9db52e072a8aa75e61560c4
#
_entry.id   c54f09b0e9db52e072a8aa75e61560c4
#
_cell.length_a   1.000
_cell.length_b   1.000
_cell.length_c   1.000
_cell.angle_alpha   90.00
_cell.angle_beta   90.00
_cell.angle_gamma   90.00
#
_symmetry.space_group_name_H-M   'P 1'
#
loop_
_entity.id
_entity.type
_entity.pdbx_description
1 polymer ?
#
loop_
_entity_poly.entity_id
_entity_poly.type
_entity_poly.pdbx_seq_one_letter_code
_entity_poly.pdbx_strand_id
1 'polypeptide(L)'
;MNGKQLKNSILQWAIQGKLVPQDPNDEPTSVLLERIRAEKARLVKEKKIKKDKNESIIYRGDDNSYYEKFLATGEVKCIDEEIPFEIPSSWEWTRIGNIFNHTSGKQQSSSNKNGGTPQKFITTSNLYWGYFVLDNVKVMDFTEEEIKNSSATKGDLLVCEGGAGYGRSAIWNEDYDICLQNHVHRLRPLVDETCEYVYY
;
A
#
# COMPACT_ATOMS: atom_id res chain seq x y z
N MET A 1 14.87 29.20 -8.13
CA MET A 1 14.18 27.90 -7.89
C MET A 1 12.97 27.86 -8.79
N ASN A 2 12.83 26.83 -9.64
CA ASN A 2 11.63 26.67 -10.48
C ASN A 2 10.52 25.92 -9.72
N GLY A 3 9.27 25.93 -10.25
CA GLY A 3 8.11 25.34 -9.56
C GLY A 3 8.28 23.83 -9.26
N LYS A 4 8.98 23.06 -10.10
CA LYS A 4 9.29 21.65 -9.86
C LYS A 4 10.24 21.46 -8.68
N GLN A 5 11.27 22.27 -8.59
CA GLN A 5 12.22 22.23 -7.47
C GLN A 5 11.54 22.60 -6.14
N LEU A 6 10.67 23.62 -6.15
CA LEU A 6 9.90 24.00 -4.98
C LEU A 6 8.98 22.87 -4.52
N LYS A 7 8.21 22.27 -5.45
CA LYS A 7 7.34 21.11 -5.14
C LYS A 7 8.16 19.97 -4.50
N ASN A 8 9.30 19.60 -5.10
CA ASN A 8 10.13 18.51 -4.57
C ASN A 8 10.68 18.83 -3.18
N SER A 9 11.09 20.09 -2.92
CA SER A 9 11.56 20.50 -1.59
C SER A 9 10.46 20.41 -0.54
N ILE A 10 9.23 20.84 -0.87
CA ILE A 10 8.07 20.77 0.03
C ILE A 10 7.74 19.30 0.36
N LEU A 11 7.68 18.43 -0.66
CA LEU A 11 7.44 17.00 -0.46
C LEU A 11 8.54 16.35 0.39
N GLN A 12 9.82 16.70 0.14
CA GLN A 12 10.94 16.21 0.92
C GLN A 12 10.83 16.60 2.41
N TRP A 13 10.43 17.83 2.70
CA TRP A 13 10.21 18.28 4.08
C TRP A 13 9.00 17.61 4.72
N ALA A 14 7.93 17.37 3.95
CA ALA A 14 6.75 16.67 4.43
C ALA A 14 7.08 15.25 4.90
N ILE A 15 7.74 14.43 4.05
CA ILE A 15 8.09 13.04 4.39
C ILE A 15 9.15 12.93 5.51
N GLN A 16 9.92 14.00 5.77
CA GLN A 16 10.84 14.06 6.90
C GLN A 16 10.20 14.61 8.19
N GLY A 17 8.88 14.91 8.17
CA GLY A 17 8.20 15.54 9.31
C GLY A 17 8.66 16.96 9.64
N LYS A 18 9.31 17.67 8.69
CA LYS A 18 9.88 19.00 8.88
C LYS A 18 9.02 20.14 8.33
N LEU A 19 7.92 19.82 7.64
CA LEU A 19 7.09 20.82 6.97
C LEU A 19 6.25 21.63 7.98
N VAL A 20 5.75 20.95 9.02
CA VAL A 20 4.98 21.54 10.11
C VAL A 20 5.54 21.08 11.46
N PRO A 21 5.39 21.87 12.54
CA PRO A 21 5.72 21.40 13.88
C PRO A 21 4.93 20.14 14.25
N GLN A 22 5.57 19.22 14.97
CA GLN A 22 4.90 18.05 15.51
C GLN A 22 3.96 18.48 16.65
N ASP A 23 2.70 18.00 16.64
CA ASP A 23 1.78 18.22 17.76
C ASP A 23 2.02 17.15 18.84
N PRO A 24 2.35 17.55 20.09
CA PRO A 24 2.55 16.59 21.18
C PRO A 24 1.28 15.85 21.59
N ASN A 25 0.09 16.27 21.12
CA ASN A 25 -1.18 15.62 21.37
C ASN A 25 -1.54 14.57 20.29
N ASP A 26 -0.80 14.53 19.19
CA ASP A 26 -1.01 13.50 18.16
C ASP A 26 -0.73 12.11 18.72
N GLU A 27 -1.49 11.11 18.25
CA GLU A 27 -1.26 9.70 18.59
C GLU A 27 0.18 9.30 18.17
N PRO A 28 1.00 8.76 19.08
CA PRO A 28 2.33 8.25 18.71
C PRO A 28 2.21 7.14 17.67
N THR A 29 3.10 7.13 16.66
CA THR A 29 3.10 6.12 15.59
C THR A 29 3.21 4.69 16.14
N SER A 30 3.89 4.47 17.27
CA SER A 30 3.94 3.17 17.94
C SER A 30 2.55 2.63 18.29
N VAL A 31 1.65 3.48 18.79
CA VAL A 31 0.27 3.12 19.13
C VAL A 31 -0.52 2.78 17.87
N LEU A 32 -0.39 3.58 16.82
CA LEU A 32 -0.99 3.29 15.51
C LEU A 32 -0.52 1.93 14.97
N LEU A 33 0.79 1.65 14.99
CA LEU A 33 1.35 0.39 14.50
C LEU A 33 0.91 -0.82 15.33
N GLU A 34 0.72 -0.66 16.64
CA GLU A 34 0.13 -1.70 17.49
C GLU A 34 -1.32 -2.00 17.13
N ARG A 35 -2.13 -0.96 16.89
CA ARG A 35 -3.52 -1.07 16.46
C ARG A 35 -3.62 -1.78 15.10
N ILE A 36 -2.74 -1.43 14.14
CA ILE A 36 -2.65 -2.09 12.83
C ILE A 36 -2.29 -3.57 12.98
N ARG A 37 -1.30 -3.91 13.81
CA ARG A 37 -0.91 -5.31 14.08
C ARG A 37 -2.03 -6.12 14.70
N ALA A 38 -2.75 -5.54 15.67
CA ALA A 38 -3.89 -6.19 16.30
C ALA A 38 -5.01 -6.48 15.27
N GLU A 39 -5.33 -5.52 14.41
CA GLU A 39 -6.32 -5.68 13.35
C GLU A 39 -5.88 -6.72 12.31
N LYS A 40 -4.61 -6.69 11.88
CA LYS A 40 -4.03 -7.69 10.97
C LYS A 40 -4.16 -9.10 11.56
N ALA A 41 -3.81 -9.27 12.84
CA ALA A 41 -3.94 -10.55 13.53
C ALA A 41 -5.40 -11.02 13.60
N ARG A 42 -6.36 -10.12 13.84
CA ARG A 42 -7.80 -10.40 13.81
C ARG A 42 -8.24 -10.88 12.44
N LEU A 43 -7.87 -10.15 11.37
CA LEU A 43 -8.23 -10.51 9.99
C LEU A 43 -7.64 -11.85 9.54
N VAL A 44 -6.43 -12.17 9.97
CA VAL A 44 -5.80 -13.50 9.75
C VAL A 44 -6.57 -14.59 10.47
N LYS A 45 -6.94 -14.39 11.75
CA LYS A 45 -7.73 -15.33 12.54
C LYS A 45 -9.11 -15.58 11.93
N GLU A 46 -9.73 -14.55 11.39
CA GLU A 46 -11.02 -14.61 10.68
C GLU A 46 -10.90 -15.18 9.25
N LYS A 47 -9.68 -15.54 8.82
CA LYS A 47 -9.39 -16.02 7.45
C LYS A 47 -9.76 -15.02 6.34
N LYS A 48 -9.82 -13.73 6.65
CA LYS A 48 -10.10 -12.66 5.68
C LYS A 48 -8.85 -12.28 4.89
N ILE A 49 -7.67 -12.38 5.51
CA ILE A 49 -6.37 -12.19 4.87
C ILE A 49 -5.44 -13.35 5.19
N LYS A 50 -4.42 -13.56 4.34
CA LYS A 50 -3.39 -14.57 4.59
C LYS A 50 -2.37 -14.04 5.60
N LYS A 51 -1.79 -14.96 6.42
CA LYS A 51 -0.68 -14.62 7.30
C LYS A 51 0.53 -14.23 6.46
N ASP A 52 1.09 -13.07 6.75
CA ASP A 52 2.34 -12.62 6.15
C ASP A 52 3.53 -13.29 6.84
N LYS A 53 4.41 -13.91 6.05
CA LYS A 53 5.63 -14.56 6.55
C LYS A 53 6.77 -13.56 6.77
N ASN A 54 6.67 -12.39 6.12
CA ASN A 54 7.68 -11.34 6.14
C ASN A 54 7.30 -10.21 7.11
N GLU A 55 6.29 -10.42 7.95
CA GLU A 55 5.91 -9.43 8.95
C GLU A 55 7.08 -9.15 9.89
N SER A 56 7.38 -7.87 10.06
CA SER A 56 8.57 -7.42 10.80
C SER A 56 8.27 -6.19 11.65
N ILE A 57 9.16 -5.89 12.58
CA ILE A 57 9.17 -4.67 13.38
C ILE A 57 10.52 -4.00 13.16
N ILE A 58 10.49 -2.70 12.82
CA ILE A 58 11.68 -1.86 12.77
C ILE A 58 11.78 -1.11 14.09
N TYR A 59 12.97 -1.05 14.67
CA TYR A 59 13.22 -0.35 15.93
C TYR A 59 14.64 0.23 15.96
N ARG A 60 14.85 1.21 16.83
CA ARG A 60 16.16 1.79 17.06
C ARG A 60 16.84 1.08 18.23
N GLY A 61 18.07 0.60 18.04
CA GLY A 61 18.87 -0.03 19.06
C GLY A 61 19.55 0.98 20.01
N ASP A 62 20.16 0.48 21.08
CA ASP A 62 20.89 1.30 22.07
C ASP A 62 22.13 2.00 21.47
N ASP A 63 22.65 1.49 20.36
CA ASP A 63 23.73 2.06 19.54
C ASP A 63 23.26 3.11 18.53
N ASN A 64 21.97 3.47 18.56
CA ASN A 64 21.27 4.35 17.62
C ASN A 64 21.12 3.83 16.20
N SER A 65 21.52 2.59 15.90
CA SER A 65 21.29 1.95 14.62
C SER A 65 19.86 1.43 14.49
N TYR A 66 19.35 1.35 13.24
CA TYR A 66 18.03 0.77 12.97
C TYR A 66 18.12 -0.72 12.67
N TYR A 67 17.25 -1.48 13.31
CA TYR A 67 17.15 -2.92 13.20
C TYR A 67 15.76 -3.34 12.76
N GLU A 68 15.69 -4.35 11.89
CA GLU A 68 14.45 -5.02 11.52
C GLU A 68 14.42 -6.42 12.10
N LYS A 69 13.38 -6.73 12.88
CA LYS A 69 13.14 -8.06 13.47
C LYS A 69 11.96 -8.73 12.74
N PHE A 70 12.22 -9.86 12.10
CA PHE A 70 11.19 -10.68 11.47
C PHE A 70 10.44 -11.50 12.52
N LEU A 71 9.10 -11.36 12.59
CA LEU A 71 8.30 -11.98 13.64
C LEU A 71 8.16 -13.49 13.48
N ALA A 72 8.25 -14.02 12.25
CA ALA A 72 8.13 -15.45 11.98
C ALA A 72 9.39 -16.25 12.38
N THR A 73 10.58 -15.69 12.20
CA THR A 73 11.86 -16.35 12.39
C THR A 73 12.61 -15.86 13.65
N GLY A 74 12.29 -14.66 14.12
CA GLY A 74 13.05 -13.97 15.16
C GLY A 74 14.39 -13.39 14.68
N GLU A 75 14.69 -13.51 13.39
CA GLU A 75 15.90 -12.95 12.78
C GLU A 75 15.93 -11.43 12.93
N VAL A 76 17.10 -10.89 13.23
CA VAL A 76 17.35 -9.46 13.38
C VAL A 76 18.42 -9.03 12.37
N LYS A 77 18.14 -7.99 11.59
CA LYS A 77 19.04 -7.42 10.59
C LYS A 77 19.23 -5.93 10.87
N CYS A 78 20.46 -5.43 10.83
CA CYS A 78 20.72 -3.99 10.77
C CYS A 78 20.31 -3.46 9.39
N ILE A 79 19.58 -2.34 9.37
CA ILE A 79 19.02 -1.73 8.15
C ILE A 79 19.39 -0.24 7.99
N ASP A 80 20.45 0.22 8.66
CA ASP A 80 20.88 1.63 8.59
C ASP A 80 21.09 2.11 7.14
N GLU A 81 21.62 1.24 6.27
CA GLU A 81 21.82 1.56 4.85
C GLU A 81 20.49 1.74 4.08
N GLU A 82 19.38 1.22 4.62
CA GLU A 82 18.04 1.35 4.02
C GLU A 82 17.32 2.61 4.50
N ILE A 83 17.79 3.25 5.59
CA ILE A 83 17.15 4.43 6.19
C ILE A 83 17.62 5.69 5.46
N PRO A 84 16.74 6.38 4.71
CA PRO A 84 17.16 7.47 3.83
C PRO A 84 17.38 8.82 4.54
N PHE A 85 16.81 9.00 5.74
CA PHE A 85 16.89 10.25 6.53
C PHE A 85 16.39 10.03 7.96
N GLU A 86 16.69 10.99 8.83
CA GLU A 86 16.15 11.02 10.21
C GLU A 86 14.70 11.50 10.21
N ILE A 87 13.89 10.90 11.09
CA ILE A 87 12.48 11.21 11.31
C ILE A 87 12.25 11.78 12.72
N PRO A 88 11.13 12.48 12.99
CA PRO A 88 10.75 12.91 14.33
C PRO A 88 10.67 11.73 15.30
N SER A 89 10.88 11.98 16.60
CA SER A 89 10.85 10.95 17.64
C SER A 89 9.47 10.30 17.86
N SER A 90 8.40 10.97 17.40
CA SER A 90 7.02 10.44 17.42
C SER A 90 6.71 9.54 16.22
N TRP A 91 7.61 9.46 15.23
CA TRP A 91 7.45 8.66 14.02
C TRP A 91 8.26 7.38 14.09
N GLU A 92 7.81 6.36 13.36
CA GLU A 92 8.50 5.08 13.25
C GLU A 92 8.59 4.63 11.79
N TRP A 93 9.69 3.96 11.46
CA TRP A 93 9.83 3.28 10.18
C TRP A 93 9.04 1.97 10.19
N THR A 94 8.38 1.67 9.09
CA THR A 94 7.68 0.40 8.89
C THR A 94 7.72 -0.04 7.43
N ARG A 95 7.36 -1.28 7.15
CA ARG A 95 7.21 -1.79 5.78
C ARG A 95 5.77 -1.62 5.31
N ILE A 96 5.59 -1.33 4.01
CA ILE A 96 4.27 -1.24 3.36
C ILE A 96 3.41 -2.48 3.67
N GLY A 97 4.00 -3.69 3.60
CA GLY A 97 3.29 -4.93 3.91
C GLY A 97 2.84 -5.10 5.36
N ASN A 98 3.34 -4.28 6.28
CA ASN A 98 2.86 -4.28 7.66
C ASN A 98 1.57 -3.47 7.85
N ILE A 99 1.36 -2.43 7.05
CA ILE A 99 0.26 -1.48 7.19
C ILE A 99 -0.84 -1.66 6.14
N PHE A 100 -0.57 -2.38 5.05
CA PHE A 100 -1.53 -2.65 4.00
C PHE A 100 -1.73 -4.15 3.76
N ASN A 101 -2.95 -4.50 3.36
CA ASN A 101 -3.23 -5.77 2.70
C ASN A 101 -2.95 -5.61 1.21
N HIS A 102 -1.87 -6.22 0.74
CA HIS A 102 -1.44 -6.19 -0.65
C HIS A 102 -1.99 -7.38 -1.44
N THR A 103 -2.56 -7.11 -2.61
CA THR A 103 -2.92 -8.14 -3.60
C THR A 103 -2.63 -7.63 -5.01
N SER A 104 -2.36 -8.55 -5.94
CA SER A 104 -2.38 -8.27 -7.38
C SER A 104 -3.72 -8.68 -7.99
N GLY A 105 -4.03 -8.14 -9.16
CA GLY A 105 -5.21 -8.53 -9.91
C GLY A 105 -5.06 -9.91 -10.60
N LYS A 106 -6.06 -10.25 -11.43
CA LYS A 106 -6.09 -11.50 -12.21
C LYS A 106 -5.29 -11.36 -13.50
N GLN A 107 -4.56 -12.42 -13.88
CA GLN A 107 -3.92 -12.49 -15.19
C GLN A 107 -4.98 -12.39 -16.31
N GLN A 108 -4.74 -11.53 -17.29
CA GLN A 108 -5.65 -11.36 -18.41
C GLN A 108 -5.77 -12.67 -19.20
N SER A 109 -7.02 -13.10 -19.43
CA SER A 109 -7.33 -14.29 -20.21
C SER A 109 -8.59 -14.05 -21.05
N SER A 110 -8.60 -14.56 -22.26
CA SER A 110 -9.77 -14.61 -23.13
C SER A 110 -10.63 -15.88 -22.91
N SER A 111 -10.19 -16.75 -22.04
CA SER A 111 -10.80 -18.08 -21.78
C SER A 111 -11.59 -18.06 -20.48
N ASN A 112 -12.86 -18.48 -20.53
CA ASN A 112 -13.73 -18.68 -19.37
C ASN A 112 -13.71 -20.15 -18.90
N LYS A 113 -12.53 -20.78 -18.84
CA LYS A 113 -12.39 -22.19 -18.45
C LYS A 113 -12.86 -22.49 -17.02
N ASN A 114 -12.83 -21.47 -16.15
CA ASN A 114 -13.16 -21.62 -14.73
C ASN A 114 -14.59 -21.20 -14.39
N GLY A 115 -15.41 -20.83 -15.38
CA GLY A 115 -16.81 -20.46 -15.19
C GLY A 115 -16.96 -19.18 -14.36
N GLY A 116 -16.58 -18.03 -14.91
CA GLY A 116 -16.78 -16.72 -14.27
C GLY A 116 -17.91 -15.92 -14.91
N THR A 117 -18.16 -14.74 -14.36
CA THR A 117 -19.05 -13.72 -14.92
C THR A 117 -18.27 -12.57 -15.50
N PRO A 118 -18.75 -11.93 -16.61
CA PRO A 118 -18.09 -10.77 -17.20
C PRO A 118 -17.99 -9.59 -16.20
N GLN A 119 -16.77 -9.11 -15.94
CA GLN A 119 -16.51 -7.96 -15.09
C GLN A 119 -15.63 -6.95 -15.80
N LYS A 120 -15.90 -5.66 -15.58
CA LYS A 120 -14.97 -4.58 -15.96
C LYS A 120 -13.73 -4.66 -15.11
N PHE A 121 -12.55 -4.40 -15.68
CA PHE A 121 -11.30 -4.44 -14.95
C PHE A 121 -10.30 -3.37 -15.38
N ILE A 122 -9.56 -2.84 -14.41
CA ILE A 122 -8.47 -1.88 -14.61
C ILE A 122 -7.23 -2.61 -15.09
N THR A 123 -6.59 -2.02 -16.10
CA THR A 123 -5.28 -2.40 -16.61
C THR A 123 -4.28 -1.27 -16.35
N THR A 124 -3.00 -1.51 -16.60
CA THR A 124 -1.95 -0.48 -16.50
C THR A 124 -2.19 0.73 -17.42
N SER A 125 -2.94 0.55 -18.52
CA SER A 125 -3.31 1.64 -19.42
C SER A 125 -4.41 2.56 -18.90
N ASN A 126 -5.15 2.12 -17.88
CA ASN A 126 -6.19 2.92 -17.23
C ASN A 126 -5.65 3.74 -16.04
N LEU A 127 -4.48 3.37 -15.47
CA LEU A 127 -3.92 3.96 -14.26
C LEU A 127 -2.85 4.99 -14.60
N TYR A 128 -3.04 6.21 -14.11
CA TYR A 128 -2.13 7.35 -14.24
C TYR A 128 -1.79 7.92 -12.86
N TRP A 129 -0.93 8.93 -12.83
CA TRP A 129 -0.57 9.62 -11.59
C TRP A 129 -1.75 10.42 -11.05
N GLY A 130 -2.42 9.91 -10.02
CA GLY A 130 -3.52 10.55 -9.30
C GLY A 130 -4.90 10.41 -9.94
N TYR A 131 -5.05 9.72 -11.07
CA TYR A 131 -6.35 9.55 -11.72
C TYR A 131 -6.44 8.29 -12.58
N PHE A 132 -7.67 7.96 -12.98
CA PHE A 132 -7.98 6.84 -13.88
C PHE A 132 -8.60 7.35 -15.19
N VAL A 133 -8.27 6.67 -16.29
CA VAL A 133 -8.96 6.85 -17.58
C VAL A 133 -9.90 5.66 -17.76
N LEU A 134 -11.20 5.90 -17.64
CA LEU A 134 -12.23 4.86 -17.58
C LEU A 134 -13.02 4.66 -18.88
N ASP A 135 -12.72 5.43 -19.93
CA ASP A 135 -13.44 5.37 -21.22
C ASP A 135 -13.25 4.03 -21.94
N ASN A 136 -12.11 3.37 -21.73
CA ASN A 136 -11.72 2.14 -22.43
C ASN A 136 -11.46 0.97 -21.46
N VAL A 137 -12.30 0.83 -20.45
CA VAL A 137 -12.21 -0.27 -19.49
C VAL A 137 -12.60 -1.57 -20.18
N LYS A 138 -11.70 -2.57 -20.11
CA LYS A 138 -11.89 -3.90 -20.69
C LYS A 138 -12.81 -4.75 -19.83
N VAL A 139 -13.31 -5.84 -20.42
CA VAL A 139 -14.14 -6.85 -19.76
C VAL A 139 -13.46 -8.22 -19.92
N MET A 140 -13.43 -9.01 -18.86
CA MET A 140 -13.14 -10.45 -18.89
C MET A 140 -13.89 -11.16 -17.78
N ASP A 141 -13.91 -12.49 -17.85
CA ASP A 141 -14.63 -13.30 -16.86
C ASP A 141 -13.83 -13.44 -15.57
N PHE A 142 -14.52 -13.28 -14.43
CA PHE A 142 -14.00 -13.50 -13.09
C PHE A 142 -14.92 -14.43 -12.33
N THR A 143 -14.37 -15.39 -11.60
CA THR A 143 -15.12 -16.17 -10.61
C THR A 143 -15.43 -15.31 -9.38
N GLU A 144 -16.38 -15.72 -8.53
CA GLU A 144 -16.69 -15.00 -7.29
C GLU A 144 -15.47 -14.86 -6.37
N GLU A 145 -14.63 -15.91 -6.29
CA GLU A 145 -13.39 -15.86 -5.51
C GLU A 145 -12.39 -14.86 -6.11
N GLU A 146 -12.24 -14.82 -7.43
CA GLU A 146 -11.38 -13.85 -8.11
C GLU A 146 -11.88 -12.42 -7.94
N ILE A 147 -13.19 -12.16 -8.01
CA ILE A 147 -13.79 -10.85 -7.73
C ILE A 147 -13.42 -10.43 -6.31
N LYS A 148 -13.66 -11.29 -5.32
CA LYS A 148 -13.35 -10.99 -3.91
C LYS A 148 -11.88 -10.67 -3.68
N ASN A 149 -10.98 -11.36 -4.35
CA ASN A 149 -9.52 -11.23 -4.14
C ASN A 149 -8.89 -10.13 -5.00
N SER A 150 -9.44 -9.83 -6.17
CA SER A 150 -8.83 -8.98 -7.20
C SER A 150 -9.63 -7.72 -7.51
N SER A 151 -10.54 -7.28 -6.63
CA SER A 151 -11.26 -6.03 -6.81
C SER A 151 -10.71 -4.92 -5.94
N ALA A 152 -10.75 -3.69 -6.47
CA ALA A 152 -10.58 -2.46 -5.71
C ALA A 152 -11.93 -1.94 -5.23
N THR A 153 -11.96 -1.40 -4.02
CA THR A 153 -13.05 -0.65 -3.42
C THR A 153 -12.58 0.78 -3.13
N LYS A 154 -13.52 1.69 -2.87
CA LYS A 154 -13.19 3.07 -2.52
C LYS A 154 -12.18 3.15 -1.36
N GLY A 155 -11.14 3.98 -1.54
CA GLY A 155 -10.04 4.15 -0.60
C GLY A 155 -8.83 3.25 -0.86
N ASP A 156 -8.90 2.25 -1.73
CA ASP A 156 -7.74 1.44 -2.09
C ASP A 156 -6.73 2.24 -2.92
N LEU A 157 -5.45 2.14 -2.59
CA LEU A 157 -4.36 2.66 -3.44
C LEU A 157 -4.00 1.60 -4.49
N LEU A 158 -4.09 1.98 -5.76
CA LEU A 158 -3.68 1.14 -6.89
C LEU A 158 -2.32 1.58 -7.41
N VAL A 159 -1.45 0.60 -7.68
CA VAL A 159 -0.08 0.82 -8.14
C VAL A 159 0.22 -0.04 -9.37
N CYS A 160 0.80 0.57 -10.39
CA CYS A 160 1.23 -0.13 -11.61
C CYS A 160 2.59 -0.81 -11.39
N GLU A 161 2.67 -2.14 -11.56
CA GLU A 161 3.89 -2.95 -11.37
C GLU A 161 4.91 -2.76 -12.50
N GLY A 162 4.48 -2.49 -13.72
CA GLY A 162 5.41 -2.58 -14.83
C GLY A 162 5.03 -1.82 -16.11
N GLY A 163 5.89 -1.95 -17.11
CA GLY A 163 5.75 -1.29 -18.41
C GLY A 163 6.03 0.20 -18.35
N ALA A 164 5.53 0.95 -19.34
CA ALA A 164 5.70 2.40 -19.44
C ALA A 164 5.01 3.19 -18.29
N GLY A 165 4.14 2.51 -17.54
CA GLY A 165 3.43 3.07 -16.38
C GLY A 165 4.00 2.67 -15.03
N TYR A 166 5.19 2.07 -14.97
CA TYR A 166 5.81 1.63 -13.72
C TYR A 166 5.76 2.71 -12.63
N GLY A 167 5.24 2.34 -11.45
CA GLY A 167 5.08 3.22 -10.30
C GLY A 167 3.87 4.17 -10.37
N ARG A 168 3.17 4.29 -11.51
CA ARG A 168 1.92 5.07 -11.54
C ARG A 168 0.97 4.58 -10.47
N SER A 169 0.37 5.51 -9.75
CA SER A 169 -0.51 5.19 -8.64
C SER A 169 -1.65 6.21 -8.52
N ALA A 170 -2.78 5.75 -8.06
CA ALA A 170 -3.94 6.59 -7.73
C ALA A 170 -4.82 5.88 -6.70
N ILE A 171 -5.54 6.65 -5.90
CA ILE A 171 -6.54 6.14 -4.95
C ILE A 171 -7.86 5.94 -5.69
N TRP A 172 -8.47 4.76 -5.55
CA TRP A 172 -9.77 4.47 -6.12
C TRP A 172 -10.86 5.20 -5.33
N ASN A 173 -11.47 6.23 -5.95
CA ASN A 173 -12.46 7.09 -5.30
C ASN A 173 -13.89 6.91 -5.83
N GLU A 174 -14.11 5.96 -6.76
CA GLU A 174 -15.43 5.66 -7.28
C GLU A 174 -16.29 4.93 -6.23
N ASP A 175 -17.60 5.12 -6.31
CA ASP A 175 -18.58 4.50 -5.39
C ASP A 175 -18.98 3.06 -5.80
N TYR A 176 -18.17 2.41 -6.63
CA TYR A 176 -18.36 1.03 -7.07
C TYR A 176 -17.02 0.28 -7.08
N ASP A 177 -17.10 -1.04 -6.91
CA ASP A 177 -15.95 -1.93 -6.98
C ASP A 177 -15.57 -2.22 -8.44
N ILE A 178 -14.28 -2.42 -8.71
CA ILE A 178 -13.78 -2.77 -10.02
C ILE A 178 -12.69 -3.84 -9.92
N CYS A 179 -12.71 -4.80 -10.84
CA CYS A 179 -11.68 -5.82 -10.89
C CYS A 179 -10.35 -5.27 -11.42
N LEU A 180 -9.26 -5.98 -11.17
CA LEU A 180 -7.91 -5.57 -11.50
C LEU A 180 -7.20 -6.62 -12.35
N GLN A 181 -6.37 -6.17 -13.30
CA GLN A 181 -5.41 -6.99 -14.01
C GLN A 181 -4.17 -7.23 -13.13
N ASN A 182 -3.46 -8.34 -13.33
CA ASN A 182 -2.33 -8.78 -12.51
C ASN A 182 -1.18 -7.78 -12.37
N HIS A 183 -0.97 -6.87 -13.32
CA HIS A 183 0.03 -5.80 -13.24
C HIS A 183 -0.47 -4.52 -12.56
N VAL A 184 -1.67 -4.56 -11.99
CA VAL A 184 -2.20 -3.51 -11.11
C VAL A 184 -2.31 -4.09 -9.70
N HIS A 185 -1.50 -3.56 -8.80
CA HIS A 185 -1.47 -3.97 -7.41
C HIS A 185 -2.41 -3.10 -6.59
N ARG A 186 -3.07 -3.69 -5.62
CA ARG A 186 -3.93 -3.01 -4.65
C ARG A 186 -3.29 -3.03 -3.28
N LEU A 187 -3.21 -1.86 -2.67
CA LEU A 187 -2.86 -1.65 -1.28
C LEU A 187 -4.11 -1.18 -0.54
N ARG A 188 -4.67 -2.02 0.32
CA ARG A 188 -5.84 -1.72 1.16
C ARG A 188 -5.39 -1.46 2.58
N PRO A 189 -5.71 -0.29 3.19
CA PRO A 189 -5.36 -0.02 4.58
C PRO A 189 -5.94 -1.09 5.51
N LEU A 190 -5.18 -1.48 6.53
CA LEU A 190 -5.65 -2.47 7.53
C LEU A 190 -6.51 -1.85 8.62
N VAL A 191 -6.43 -0.54 8.80
CA VAL A 191 -7.26 0.27 9.69
C VAL A 191 -7.88 1.42 8.90
N ASP A 192 -8.80 2.16 9.52
CA ASP A 192 -9.47 3.30 8.89
C ASP A 192 -8.52 4.52 8.82
N GLU A 193 -7.47 4.36 8.04
CA GLU A 193 -6.48 5.38 7.72
C GLU A 193 -6.44 5.61 6.20
N THR A 194 -6.02 6.82 5.81
CA THR A 194 -5.99 7.19 4.40
C THR A 194 -4.72 6.70 3.70
N CYS A 195 -4.82 6.47 2.40
CA CYS A 195 -3.68 6.11 1.56
C CYS A 195 -2.85 7.33 1.11
N GLU A 196 -3.32 8.55 1.37
CA GLU A 196 -2.74 9.79 0.83
C GLU A 196 -1.27 9.95 1.18
N TYR A 197 -0.91 9.66 2.44
CA TYR A 197 0.49 9.79 2.86
C TYR A 197 1.43 8.87 2.07
N VAL A 198 1.00 7.64 1.78
CA VAL A 198 1.81 6.67 1.03
C VAL A 198 1.76 6.94 -0.48
N TYR A 199 0.68 7.55 -0.94
CA TYR A 199 0.53 7.96 -2.34
C TYR A 199 1.50 9.09 -2.72
N TYR A 200 1.76 10.07 -1.84
CA TYR A 200 2.67 11.21 -2.06
C TYR A 200 4.13 10.89 -1.73
#